data_9ac9f17790919c2c5224fda84673d38b
#
_entry.id   9ac9f17790919c2c5224fda84673d38b
#
_cell.length_a   1.000
_cell.length_b   1.000
_cell.length_c   1.000
_cell.angle_alpha   90.00
_cell.angle_beta   90.00
_cell.angle_gamma   90.00
#
_symmetry.space_group_name_H-M   'P 1'
#
loop_
_entity.id
_entity.type
_entity.pdbx_description
1 polymer ?
#
loop_
_entity_poly.entity_id
_entity_poly.type
_entity_poly.pdbx_seq_one_letter_code
_entity_poly.pdbx_strand_id
1 'polypeptide(L)'
;MMPPFETEVYYNYFICSVLVDLERIGVFDEDNYGKEKRPKDLSVDERRKRLTALVMAVRDLWGGGKQARFLTDIAPKFVIYTRQSVKKPIFLERVEMQEDETIDVASIAQTLKDESGIIDRTIVGVADGFGRIKVGQEISWEHGGKETKVPVEAISEAFDKVIQDATSVIT
;
A
#
# COMPACT_ATOMS: atom_id res chain seq x y z
N MET A 1 16.25 -42.85 7.86
CA MET A 1 16.22 -41.89 8.97
C MET A 1 16.12 -40.50 8.30
N MET A 2 15.02 -39.72 8.51
CA MET A 2 14.95 -38.35 8.01
C MET A 2 15.96 -37.50 8.78
N PRO A 3 16.75 -36.64 8.13
CA PRO A 3 17.62 -35.74 8.85
C PRO A 3 16.78 -34.78 9.69
N PRO A 4 17.24 -34.38 10.88
CA PRO A 4 16.57 -33.35 11.65
C PRO A 4 16.57 -32.05 10.85
N PHE A 5 15.42 -31.35 10.82
CA PHE A 5 15.32 -30.03 10.24
C PHE A 5 15.03 -29.03 11.36
N GLU A 6 15.71 -27.91 11.31
CA GLU A 6 15.47 -26.77 12.19
C GLU A 6 14.47 -25.84 11.54
N THR A 7 13.69 -25.17 12.36
CA THR A 7 12.79 -24.11 11.94
C THR A 7 13.07 -22.89 12.78
N GLU A 8 13.52 -21.85 12.11
CA GLU A 8 13.69 -20.54 12.72
C GLU A 8 12.35 -19.78 12.68
N VAL A 9 12.04 -19.08 13.75
CA VAL A 9 10.85 -18.25 13.89
C VAL A 9 11.29 -16.86 14.28
N TYR A 10 10.93 -15.87 13.45
CA TYR A 10 11.22 -14.48 13.71
C TYR A 10 9.95 -13.73 14.02
N TYR A 11 10.04 -12.79 14.94
CA TYR A 11 9.05 -11.74 15.14
C TYR A 11 9.66 -10.42 14.69
N ASN A 12 9.03 -9.76 13.72
CA ASN A 12 9.51 -8.47 13.24
C ASN A 12 8.37 -7.73 12.53
N TYR A 13 8.57 -6.44 12.28
CA TYR A 13 7.76 -5.65 11.39
C TYR A 13 8.28 -5.78 9.97
N PHE A 14 7.37 -6.01 9.03
CA PHE A 14 7.69 -6.13 7.62
C PHE A 14 7.11 -4.95 6.87
N ILE A 15 7.90 -4.36 5.99
CA ILE A 15 7.46 -3.31 5.07
C ILE A 15 7.23 -3.97 3.72
N CYS A 16 6.05 -3.71 3.15
CA CYS A 16 5.69 -4.16 1.81
C CYS A 16 5.35 -2.94 0.94
N SER A 17 5.96 -2.84 -0.23
CA SER A 17 5.61 -1.84 -1.23
C SER A 17 4.81 -2.49 -2.36
N VAL A 18 3.67 -1.91 -2.68
CA VAL A 18 2.80 -2.34 -3.78
C VAL A 18 2.68 -1.20 -4.79
N LEU A 19 3.13 -1.41 -6.00
CA LEU A 19 3.01 -0.46 -7.10
C LEU A 19 2.02 -0.99 -8.13
N VAL A 20 0.98 -0.21 -8.41
CA VAL A 20 -0.08 -0.58 -9.35
C VAL A 20 -0.17 0.46 -10.46
N ASP A 21 -0.06 0.00 -11.70
CA ASP A 21 -0.29 0.82 -12.88
C ASP A 21 -1.80 0.85 -13.19
N LEU A 22 -2.47 1.92 -12.77
CA LEU A 22 -3.92 2.06 -12.89
C LEU A 22 -4.39 2.10 -14.35
N GLU A 23 -3.57 2.64 -15.25
CA GLU A 23 -3.93 2.75 -16.67
C GLU A 23 -3.90 1.37 -17.36
N ARG A 24 -3.03 0.47 -16.90
CA ARG A 24 -2.81 -0.83 -17.54
C ARG A 24 -3.63 -1.98 -16.97
N ILE A 25 -4.42 -1.76 -15.95
CA ILE A 25 -5.28 -2.82 -15.39
C ILE A 25 -6.29 -3.26 -16.46
N GLY A 26 -6.17 -4.51 -16.90
CA GLY A 26 -7.07 -5.09 -17.91
C GLY A 26 -6.94 -4.49 -19.31
N VAL A 27 -5.85 -3.80 -19.58
CA VAL A 27 -5.45 -3.33 -20.90
C VAL A 27 -4.35 -4.26 -21.42
N PHE A 28 -4.53 -4.78 -22.61
CA PHE A 28 -3.61 -5.73 -23.23
C PHE A 28 -2.88 -5.07 -24.40
N ASP A 29 -1.58 -5.08 -24.42
CA ASP A 29 -0.80 -4.49 -25.50
C ASP A 29 -0.38 -5.55 -26.56
N GLU A 30 -0.07 -5.05 -27.77
CA GLU A 30 0.33 -5.89 -28.89
C GLU A 30 1.70 -6.54 -28.68
N ASP A 31 2.57 -5.90 -27.91
CA ASP A 31 3.94 -6.38 -27.70
C ASP A 31 3.97 -7.72 -26.96
N ASN A 32 3.00 -7.94 -26.06
CA ASN A 32 2.91 -9.17 -25.28
C ASN A 32 2.15 -10.29 -25.99
N TYR A 33 1.22 -9.96 -26.90
CA TYR A 33 0.30 -10.94 -27.49
C TYR A 33 0.40 -11.06 -29.00
N GLY A 34 1.01 -10.08 -29.67
CA GLY A 34 0.94 -9.93 -31.14
C GLY A 34 -0.45 -9.48 -31.61
N LYS A 35 -0.51 -8.82 -32.79
CA LYS A 35 -1.75 -8.20 -33.30
C LYS A 35 -2.93 -9.14 -33.41
N GLU A 36 -2.69 -10.36 -33.88
CA GLU A 36 -3.76 -11.35 -34.18
C GLU A 36 -4.30 -12.04 -32.90
N LYS A 37 -3.53 -12.07 -31.80
CA LYS A 37 -3.85 -12.81 -30.57
C LYS A 37 -4.16 -11.90 -29.41
N ARG A 38 -4.09 -10.59 -29.57
CA ARG A 38 -4.37 -9.64 -28.52
C ARG A 38 -5.81 -9.77 -28.04
N PRO A 39 -6.05 -10.04 -26.73
CA PRO A 39 -7.38 -10.01 -26.15
C PRO A 39 -7.97 -8.58 -26.25
N LYS A 40 -9.28 -8.48 -26.25
CA LYS A 40 -9.94 -7.18 -26.09
C LYS A 40 -9.68 -6.67 -24.68
N ASP A 41 -9.47 -5.36 -24.56
CA ASP A 41 -9.38 -4.69 -23.28
C ASP A 41 -10.67 -4.93 -22.48
N LEU A 42 -10.51 -5.04 -21.17
CA LEU A 42 -11.64 -5.26 -20.28
C LEU A 42 -12.50 -3.99 -20.20
N SER A 43 -13.79 -4.18 -19.94
CA SER A 43 -14.67 -3.06 -19.66
C SER A 43 -14.22 -2.28 -18.41
N VAL A 44 -14.54 -1.01 -18.34
CA VAL A 44 -14.24 -0.15 -17.19
C VAL A 44 -14.73 -0.78 -15.89
N ASP A 45 -15.94 -1.34 -15.88
CA ASP A 45 -16.50 -1.99 -14.69
C ASP A 45 -15.68 -3.22 -14.25
N GLU A 46 -15.23 -4.03 -15.21
CA GLU A 46 -14.39 -5.19 -14.88
C GLU A 46 -13.00 -4.77 -14.39
N ARG A 47 -12.42 -3.73 -14.96
CA ARG A 47 -11.15 -3.14 -14.52
C ARG A 47 -11.25 -2.63 -13.08
N ARG A 48 -12.34 -1.90 -12.76
CA ARG A 48 -12.63 -1.40 -11.40
C ARG A 48 -12.83 -2.54 -10.40
N LYS A 49 -13.56 -3.60 -10.78
CA LYS A 49 -13.74 -4.79 -9.93
C LYS A 49 -12.42 -5.47 -9.61
N ARG A 50 -11.54 -5.63 -10.60
CA ARG A 50 -10.22 -6.24 -10.39
C ARG A 50 -9.33 -5.41 -9.48
N LEU A 51 -9.32 -4.09 -9.66
CA LEU A 51 -8.57 -3.21 -8.77
C LEU A 51 -9.12 -3.28 -7.35
N THR A 52 -10.44 -3.22 -7.18
CA THR A 52 -11.08 -3.37 -5.87
C THR A 52 -10.67 -4.70 -5.22
N ALA A 53 -10.75 -5.81 -5.95
CA ALA A 53 -10.37 -7.13 -5.44
C ALA A 53 -8.89 -7.18 -5.03
N LEU A 54 -7.99 -6.54 -5.79
CA LEU A 54 -6.57 -6.45 -5.44
C LEU A 54 -6.36 -5.67 -4.13
N VAL A 55 -6.97 -4.51 -3.99
CA VAL A 55 -6.84 -3.68 -2.78
C VAL A 55 -7.43 -4.39 -1.56
N MET A 56 -8.59 -5.06 -1.73
CA MET A 56 -9.17 -5.89 -0.67
C MET A 56 -8.27 -7.07 -0.29
N ALA A 57 -7.65 -7.73 -1.25
CA ALA A 57 -6.70 -8.81 -0.98
C ALA A 57 -5.47 -8.32 -0.19
N VAL A 58 -4.99 -7.10 -0.46
CA VAL A 58 -3.92 -6.48 0.34
C VAL A 58 -4.40 -6.15 1.76
N ARG A 59 -5.61 -5.59 1.90
CA ARG A 59 -6.22 -5.29 3.21
C ARG A 59 -6.37 -6.53 4.08
N ASP A 60 -6.88 -7.60 3.47
CA ASP A 60 -7.28 -8.82 4.16
C ASP A 60 -6.20 -9.91 4.06
N LEU A 61 -4.92 -9.51 3.95
CA LEU A 61 -3.81 -10.44 3.86
C LEU A 61 -3.84 -11.44 5.01
N TRP A 62 -3.94 -12.70 4.65
CA TRP A 62 -3.91 -13.81 5.57
C TRP A 62 -2.99 -14.89 5.04
N GLY A 63 -2.17 -15.46 5.90
CA GLY A 63 -1.28 -16.53 5.50
C GLY A 63 -0.06 -16.62 6.41
N GLY A 64 0.90 -17.40 5.97
CA GLY A 64 2.14 -17.66 6.69
C GLY A 64 2.34 -19.14 6.98
N GLY A 65 3.59 -19.51 7.25
CA GLY A 65 3.96 -20.88 7.60
C GLY A 65 3.44 -21.27 8.99
N LYS A 66 3.02 -22.51 9.13
CA LYS A 66 2.63 -23.09 10.44
C LYS A 66 1.50 -22.34 11.15
N GLN A 67 0.48 -21.89 10.43
CA GLN A 67 -0.68 -21.17 10.97
C GLN A 67 -1.34 -21.87 12.15
N ALA A 68 -1.48 -23.20 12.09
CA ALA A 68 -2.04 -23.99 13.18
C ALA A 68 -1.27 -23.88 14.51
N ARG A 69 -0.01 -23.43 14.45
CA ARG A 69 0.86 -23.28 15.64
C ARG A 69 0.99 -21.84 16.11
N PHE A 70 1.06 -20.89 15.18
CA PHE A 70 1.44 -19.51 15.50
C PHE A 70 0.32 -18.49 15.29
N LEU A 71 -0.73 -18.81 14.50
CA LEU A 71 -1.84 -17.89 14.17
C LEU A 71 -1.33 -16.50 13.75
N THR A 72 -0.36 -16.49 12.84
CA THR A 72 0.30 -15.24 12.43
C THR A 72 -0.65 -14.35 11.66
N ASP A 73 -0.86 -13.15 12.13
CA ASP A 73 -1.60 -12.09 11.42
C ASP A 73 -0.61 -11.25 10.62
N ILE A 74 -0.73 -11.26 9.29
CA ILE A 74 0.09 -10.50 8.35
C ILE A 74 -0.69 -9.38 7.65
N ALA A 75 -1.93 -9.12 8.08
CA ALA A 75 -2.70 -7.99 7.58
C ALA A 75 -1.98 -6.66 7.89
N PRO A 76 -2.04 -5.68 6.99
CA PRO A 76 -1.42 -4.39 7.21
C PRO A 76 -1.88 -3.73 8.50
N LYS A 77 -0.94 -3.18 9.28
CA LYS A 77 -1.22 -2.39 10.50
C LYS A 77 -1.05 -0.90 10.27
N PHE A 78 -0.31 -0.55 9.25
CA PHE A 78 -0.13 0.81 8.75
C PHE A 78 -0.17 0.77 7.24
N VAL A 79 -0.83 1.73 6.63
CA VAL A 79 -0.86 1.92 5.18
C VAL A 79 -0.63 3.38 4.84
N ILE A 80 0.22 3.61 3.86
CA ILE A 80 0.34 4.88 3.18
C ILE A 80 0.12 4.64 1.69
N TYR A 81 -0.83 5.34 1.14
CA TYR A 81 -1.17 5.31 -0.28
C TYR A 81 -0.88 6.66 -0.90
N THR A 82 -0.29 6.63 -2.08
CA THR A 82 -0.19 7.80 -2.94
C THR A 82 -0.62 7.45 -4.36
N ARG A 83 -1.47 8.29 -4.95
CA ARG A 83 -1.67 8.30 -6.39
C ARG A 83 -0.70 9.27 -7.01
N GLN A 84 -0.01 8.83 -8.05
CA GLN A 84 1.11 9.54 -8.63
C GLN A 84 0.99 9.59 -10.15
N SER A 85 1.51 10.65 -10.76
CA SER A 85 1.64 10.77 -12.23
C SER A 85 2.83 10.00 -12.81
N VAL A 86 3.73 9.47 -11.95
CA VAL A 86 4.95 8.76 -12.34
C VAL A 86 5.05 7.44 -11.59
N LYS A 87 5.49 6.37 -12.26
CA LYS A 87 5.74 5.04 -11.66
C LYS A 87 7.02 5.05 -10.83
N LYS A 88 6.91 5.50 -9.57
CA LYS A 88 8.04 5.60 -8.64
C LYS A 88 7.63 5.08 -7.26
N PRO A 89 8.33 4.09 -6.69
CA PRO A 89 8.06 3.63 -5.33
C PRO A 89 8.70 4.60 -4.31
N ILE A 90 8.07 5.74 -4.07
CA ILE A 90 8.64 6.86 -3.29
C ILE A 90 8.91 6.53 -1.82
N PHE A 91 8.24 5.52 -1.26
CA PHE A 91 8.41 5.11 0.13
C PHE A 91 9.33 3.90 0.31
N LEU A 92 9.90 3.37 -0.77
CA LEU A 92 10.89 2.31 -0.67
C LEU A 92 12.10 2.84 0.14
N GLU A 93 12.48 2.15 1.19
CA GLU A 93 13.56 2.56 2.11
C GLU A 93 13.36 3.92 2.82
N ARG A 94 12.13 4.45 2.83
CA ARG A 94 11.80 5.74 3.45
C ARG A 94 10.84 5.63 4.62
N VAL A 95 10.23 4.48 4.82
CA VAL A 95 9.38 4.21 5.99
C VAL A 95 10.20 3.42 6.97
N GLU A 96 10.42 3.99 8.14
CA GLU A 96 11.20 3.37 9.20
C GLU A 96 10.37 3.30 10.49
N MET A 97 10.62 2.28 11.28
CA MET A 97 10.10 2.15 12.62
C MET A 97 11.24 2.38 13.61
N GLN A 98 10.99 3.24 14.57
CA GLN A 98 11.93 3.54 15.64
C GLN A 98 11.94 2.44 16.71
N GLU A 99 12.92 2.42 17.58
CA GLU A 99 13.07 1.42 18.64
C GLU A 99 11.88 1.37 19.63
N ASP A 100 11.17 2.49 19.80
CA ASP A 100 9.97 2.60 20.64
C ASP A 100 8.67 2.18 19.94
N GLU A 101 8.78 1.53 18.78
CA GLU A 101 7.65 1.11 17.92
C GLU A 101 6.86 2.30 17.31
N THR A 102 7.48 3.47 17.23
CA THR A 102 6.91 4.67 16.57
C THR A 102 7.33 4.70 15.10
N ILE A 103 6.38 4.99 14.21
CA ILE A 103 6.70 5.25 12.80
C ILE A 103 7.36 6.62 12.68
N ASP A 104 8.44 6.71 11.93
CA ASP A 104 9.10 7.98 11.62
C ASP A 104 8.25 8.82 10.66
N VAL A 105 7.33 9.59 11.25
CA VAL A 105 6.44 10.50 10.52
C VAL A 105 7.21 11.63 9.84
N ALA A 106 8.35 12.05 10.39
CA ALA A 106 9.15 13.12 9.81
C ALA A 106 9.76 12.70 8.46
N SER A 107 10.27 11.48 8.37
CA SER A 107 10.77 10.90 7.11
C SER A 107 9.68 10.77 6.06
N ILE A 108 8.47 10.35 6.47
CA ILE A 108 7.30 10.30 5.57
C ILE A 108 6.92 11.70 5.09
N ALA A 109 6.81 12.68 5.99
CA ALA A 109 6.48 14.06 5.64
C ALA A 109 7.51 14.68 4.69
N GLN A 110 8.80 14.43 4.93
CA GLN A 110 9.86 14.90 4.04
C GLN A 110 9.75 14.26 2.64
N THR A 111 9.45 12.96 2.57
CA THR A 111 9.24 12.26 1.29
C THR A 111 8.06 12.85 0.52
N LEU A 112 6.93 13.09 1.20
CA LEU A 112 5.74 13.71 0.59
C LEU A 112 6.03 15.14 0.09
N LYS A 113 6.83 15.89 0.84
CA LYS A 113 7.29 17.23 0.44
C LYS A 113 8.15 17.18 -0.81
N ASP A 114 9.17 16.33 -0.83
CA ASP A 114 10.13 16.23 -1.93
C ASP A 114 9.47 15.76 -3.22
N GLU A 115 8.47 14.87 -3.12
CA GLU A 115 7.76 14.27 -4.24
C GLU A 115 6.39 14.94 -4.52
N SER A 116 6.11 16.08 -3.90
CA SER A 116 4.80 16.77 -4.00
C SER A 116 4.39 17.12 -5.43
N GLY A 117 5.34 17.31 -6.33
CA GLY A 117 5.09 17.63 -7.75
C GLY A 117 4.52 16.46 -8.56
N ILE A 118 4.59 15.22 -8.08
CA ILE A 118 4.08 14.03 -8.76
C ILE A 118 2.94 13.35 -8.02
N ILE A 119 2.59 13.82 -6.83
CA ILE A 119 1.55 13.23 -5.98
C ILE A 119 0.23 13.98 -6.15
N ASP A 120 -0.81 13.29 -6.62
CA ASP A 120 -2.16 13.82 -6.73
C ASP A 120 -2.99 13.58 -5.46
N ARG A 121 -2.75 12.47 -4.77
CA ARG A 121 -3.53 12.06 -3.60
C ARG A 121 -2.65 11.31 -2.60
N THR A 122 -2.88 11.56 -1.32
CA THR A 122 -2.29 10.80 -0.19
C THR A 122 -3.39 10.36 0.76
N ILE A 123 -3.32 9.11 1.21
CA ILE A 123 -4.21 8.53 2.24
C ILE A 123 -3.33 7.77 3.21
N VAL A 124 -3.56 7.94 4.50
CA VAL A 124 -2.81 7.26 5.57
C VAL A 124 -3.78 6.59 6.50
N GLY A 125 -3.50 5.35 6.86
CA GLY A 125 -4.31 4.59 7.79
C GLY A 125 -3.48 3.79 8.77
N VAL A 126 -4.01 3.63 9.98
CA VAL A 126 -3.40 2.82 11.04
C VAL A 126 -4.45 1.90 11.66
N ALA A 127 -4.05 0.70 12.03
CA ALA A 127 -4.90 -0.22 12.77
C ALA A 127 -5.05 0.24 14.20
N ASP A 128 -6.29 0.52 14.60
CA ASP A 128 -6.61 0.89 15.97
C ASP A 128 -6.47 -0.31 16.93
N GLY A 129 -6.08 -0.05 18.16
CA GLY A 129 -6.05 -1.04 19.24
C GLY A 129 -4.83 -1.98 19.26
N PHE A 130 -3.89 -1.88 18.34
CA PHE A 130 -2.70 -2.75 18.39
C PHE A 130 -1.62 -2.25 19.36
N GLY A 131 -1.74 -1.03 19.88
CA GLY A 131 -0.91 -0.48 20.96
C GLY A 131 0.59 -0.38 20.69
N ARG A 132 1.07 -0.96 19.59
CA ARG A 132 2.48 -1.08 19.25
C ARG A 132 2.93 -0.12 18.17
N ILE A 133 2.06 0.17 17.18
CA ILE A 133 2.40 1.14 16.14
C ILE A 133 1.81 2.49 16.53
N LYS A 134 2.67 3.43 16.83
CA LYS A 134 2.28 4.79 17.17
C LYS A 134 2.48 5.69 15.97
N VAL A 135 1.40 6.34 15.56
CA VAL A 135 1.39 7.36 14.52
C VAL A 135 0.61 8.55 15.09
N GLY A 136 1.01 9.76 14.75
CA GLY A 136 0.23 10.96 15.10
C GLY A 136 -1.15 10.97 14.44
N GLN A 137 -1.98 11.95 14.80
CA GLN A 137 -3.32 12.08 14.20
C GLN A 137 -3.29 12.63 12.77
N GLU A 138 -2.22 13.31 12.39
CA GLU A 138 -2.02 13.86 11.04
C GLU A 138 -0.53 13.82 10.65
N ILE A 139 -0.28 13.78 9.36
CA ILE A 139 1.04 14.01 8.77
C ILE A 139 0.98 15.35 8.05
N SER A 140 1.88 16.28 8.39
CA SER A 140 1.89 17.61 7.78
C SER A 140 3.27 17.96 7.24
N TRP A 141 3.28 18.73 6.16
CA TRP A 141 4.49 19.30 5.57
C TRP A 141 4.18 20.64 4.92
N GLU A 142 5.21 21.45 4.76
CA GLU A 142 5.11 22.72 4.06
C GLU A 142 5.86 22.67 2.73
N HIS A 143 5.20 23.10 1.66
CA HIS A 143 5.80 23.25 0.34
C HIS A 143 5.31 24.54 -0.31
N GLY A 144 6.26 25.38 -0.78
CA GLY A 144 5.93 26.66 -1.44
C GLY A 144 5.12 27.63 -0.58
N GLY A 145 5.32 27.64 0.74
CA GLY A 145 4.57 28.49 1.68
C GLY A 145 3.15 28.02 1.98
N LYS A 146 2.78 26.82 1.52
CA LYS A 146 1.49 26.19 1.82
C LYS A 146 1.68 24.96 2.70
N GLU A 147 1.03 24.93 3.85
CA GLU A 147 0.95 23.75 4.69
C GLU A 147 -0.06 22.76 4.10
N THR A 148 0.34 21.51 3.97
CA THR A 148 -0.53 20.39 3.59
C THR A 148 -0.63 19.43 4.76
N LYS A 149 -1.84 19.00 5.06
CA LYS A 149 -2.15 18.08 6.16
C LYS A 149 -2.91 16.87 5.65
N VAL A 150 -2.48 15.69 6.06
CA VAL A 150 -3.15 14.42 5.75
C VAL A 150 -3.52 13.78 7.08
N PRO A 151 -4.81 13.57 7.35
CA PRO A 151 -5.25 12.90 8.56
C PRO A 151 -4.82 11.43 8.52
N VAL A 152 -4.50 10.89 9.69
CA VAL A 152 -4.32 9.46 9.89
C VAL A 152 -5.66 8.88 10.32
N GLU A 153 -6.16 7.96 9.52
CA GLU A 153 -7.51 7.39 9.66
C GLU A 153 -7.44 5.97 10.22
N ALA A 154 -8.59 5.42 10.59
CA ALA A 154 -8.70 3.99 10.83
C ALA A 154 -8.33 3.21 9.56
N ILE A 155 -7.60 2.12 9.70
CA ILE A 155 -7.07 1.39 8.54
C ILE A 155 -8.15 0.92 7.56
N SER A 156 -9.32 0.52 8.07
CA SER A 156 -10.47 0.13 7.26
C SER A 156 -10.98 1.29 6.40
N GLU A 157 -11.14 2.47 6.99
CA GLU A 157 -11.58 3.68 6.29
C GLU A 157 -10.56 4.12 5.24
N ALA A 158 -9.28 4.02 5.58
CA ALA A 158 -8.21 4.33 4.64
C ALA A 158 -8.27 3.42 3.41
N PHE A 159 -8.44 2.11 3.58
CA PHE A 159 -8.59 1.18 2.45
C PHE A 159 -9.83 1.44 1.61
N ASP A 160 -10.97 1.79 2.22
CA ASP A 160 -12.19 2.16 1.48
C ASP A 160 -11.95 3.43 0.63
N LYS A 161 -11.26 4.43 1.17
CA LYS A 161 -10.87 5.64 0.43
C LYS A 161 -9.87 5.34 -0.68
N VAL A 162 -8.91 4.43 -0.47
CA VAL A 162 -7.99 3.96 -1.52
C VAL A 162 -8.76 3.33 -2.67
N ILE A 163 -9.73 2.46 -2.39
CA ILE A 163 -10.57 1.85 -3.43
C ILE A 163 -11.33 2.93 -4.18
N GLN A 164 -11.97 3.86 -3.48
CA GLN A 164 -12.73 4.93 -4.08
C GLN A 164 -11.86 5.82 -4.99
N ASP A 165 -10.72 6.27 -4.50
CA ASP A 165 -9.80 7.12 -5.26
C ASP A 165 -9.23 6.39 -6.48
N ALA A 166 -8.67 5.22 -6.29
CA ALA A 166 -8.00 4.47 -7.36
C ALA A 166 -8.97 4.01 -8.46
N THR A 167 -10.21 3.64 -8.10
CA THR A 167 -11.23 3.25 -9.10
C THR A 167 -11.83 4.45 -9.84
N SER A 168 -11.81 5.65 -9.24
CA SER A 168 -12.37 6.86 -9.84
C SER A 168 -11.66 7.29 -11.12
N VAL A 169 -10.36 6.99 -11.24
CA VAL A 169 -9.51 7.39 -12.37
C VAL A 169 -9.45 6.36 -13.49
N ILE A 170 -10.06 5.18 -13.30
CA ILE A 170 -10.19 4.18 -14.37
C ILE A 170 -11.30 4.58 -15.31
N THR A 171 -10.93 4.92 -16.53
CA THR A 171 -11.81 5.36 -17.63
C THR A 171 -11.81 4.37 -18.78
#